data_f7e3dac92ed6af95da08db756f39b8ce
#
_entry.id   f7e3dac92ed6af95da08db756f39b8ce
#
_cell.length_a   1.000
_cell.length_b   1.000
_cell.length_c   1.000
_cell.angle_alpha   90.00
_cell.angle_beta   90.00
_cell.angle_gamma   90.00
#
_symmetry.space_group_name_H-M   'P 1'
#
loop_
_entity.id
_entity.type
_entity.pdbx_description
1 polymer ?
#
loop_
_entity_poly.entity_id
_entity_poly.type
_entity_poly.pdbx_seq_one_letter_code
_entity_poly.pdbx_strand_id
1 'polypeptide(L)'
;KTMISPSTEITFLGVKIQSDLRWKNHVTTLCNKIRSAAGRIRVDGRNFSISDKRKLFSGWILGLINSNGLAYLPSATKSELSDLQTAMNAGIRAIIGIPRFGFYNISDIRKKLHLPSVEDLKRRIVSIEAWKRLAFHNEAHNCTGPTTRARKNLKLPLPDQRGHRGKMTISHLTPAWNNLPLSIKKMESISNVKIHIKKLFTM
;
A
#
# COMPACT_ATOMS: atom_id res chain seq x y z
N LYS A 1 13.06 -22.70 34.58
CA LYS A 1 12.51 -21.50 33.89
C LYS A 1 13.47 -21.14 32.75
N THR A 2 13.03 -21.31 31.53
CA THR A 2 13.81 -20.93 30.33
C THR A 2 13.80 -19.41 30.22
N MET A 3 14.96 -18.77 30.34
CA MET A 3 15.08 -17.33 30.12
C MET A 3 15.03 -17.04 28.62
N ILE A 4 14.06 -16.22 28.18
CA ILE A 4 13.95 -15.78 26.79
C ILE A 4 14.82 -14.52 26.64
N SER A 5 15.85 -14.60 25.78
CA SER A 5 16.71 -13.44 25.49
C SER A 5 15.95 -12.43 24.63
N PRO A 6 16.07 -11.12 24.92
CA PRO A 6 15.45 -10.09 24.08
C PRO A 6 16.06 -10.10 22.67
N SER A 7 15.21 -10.13 21.64
CA SER A 7 15.62 -10.06 20.25
C SER A 7 15.41 -8.65 19.69
N THR A 8 16.35 -8.19 18.87
CA THR A 8 16.26 -6.89 18.19
C THR A 8 15.34 -6.91 16.96
N GLU A 9 15.06 -8.11 16.42
CA GLU A 9 14.18 -8.31 15.27
C GLU A 9 13.41 -9.62 15.43
N ILE A 10 12.14 -9.61 15.08
CA ILE A 10 11.27 -10.80 14.98
C ILE A 10 10.58 -10.84 13.63
N THR A 11 10.41 -12.04 13.09
CA THR A 11 9.60 -12.24 11.87
C THR A 11 8.25 -12.84 12.26
N PHE A 12 7.17 -12.11 12.00
CA PHE A 12 5.81 -12.55 12.27
C PHE A 12 4.98 -12.50 10.97
N LEU A 13 4.43 -13.63 10.57
CA LEU A 13 3.64 -13.80 9.32
C LEU A 13 4.33 -13.17 8.09
N GLY A 14 5.66 -13.32 7.99
CA GLY A 14 6.46 -12.78 6.89
C GLY A 14 6.81 -11.30 6.99
N VAL A 15 6.39 -10.62 8.05
CA VAL A 15 6.76 -9.23 8.35
C VAL A 15 7.89 -9.21 9.36
N LYS A 16 8.97 -8.51 9.05
CA LYS A 16 10.08 -8.28 9.98
C LYS A 16 9.77 -7.04 10.82
N ILE A 17 9.65 -7.25 12.12
CA ILE A 17 9.37 -6.22 13.12
C ILE A 17 10.66 -5.98 13.91
N GLN A 18 11.15 -4.74 13.88
CA GLN A 18 12.33 -4.33 14.65
C GLN A 18 11.91 -3.74 16.01
N SER A 19 12.79 -3.81 17.00
CA SER A 19 12.55 -3.27 18.34
C SER A 19 12.29 -1.76 18.37
N ASP A 20 12.82 -1.01 17.37
CA ASP A 20 12.59 0.43 17.19
C ASP A 20 11.32 0.73 16.39
N LEU A 21 10.54 -0.30 15.98
CA LEU A 21 9.33 -0.22 15.16
C LEU A 21 9.54 0.44 13.78
N ARG A 22 10.77 0.40 13.26
CA ARG A 22 11.08 0.86 11.90
C ARG A 22 10.93 -0.28 10.90
N TRP A 23 10.70 0.06 9.64
CA TRP A 23 10.45 -0.92 8.58
C TRP A 23 11.64 -1.17 7.66
N LYS A 24 12.80 -0.57 7.95
CA LYS A 24 13.98 -0.60 7.09
C LYS A 24 14.38 -2.03 6.67
N ASN A 25 14.53 -2.95 7.63
CA ASN A 25 14.93 -4.33 7.33
C ASN A 25 13.86 -5.09 6.56
N HIS A 26 12.58 -4.86 6.89
CA HIS A 26 11.45 -5.45 6.16
C HIS A 26 11.43 -4.95 4.72
N VAL A 27 11.48 -3.63 4.51
CA VAL A 27 11.47 -3.01 3.18
C VAL A 27 12.68 -3.45 2.35
N THR A 28 13.88 -3.51 2.92
CA THR A 28 15.08 -4.00 2.23
C THR A 28 14.89 -5.45 1.76
N THR A 29 14.38 -6.32 2.64
CA THR A 29 14.10 -7.72 2.30
C THR A 29 13.05 -7.82 1.19
N LEU A 30 12.00 -7.01 1.26
CA LEU A 30 10.93 -6.96 0.27
C LEU A 30 11.46 -6.45 -1.09
N CYS A 31 12.27 -5.40 -1.10
CA CYS A 31 12.92 -4.88 -2.31
C CYS A 31 13.76 -5.96 -3.01
N ASN A 32 14.49 -6.79 -2.25
CA ASN A 32 15.28 -7.88 -2.82
C ASN A 32 14.38 -8.96 -3.46
N LYS A 33 13.27 -9.33 -2.79
CA LYS A 33 12.27 -10.25 -3.36
C LYS A 33 11.64 -9.69 -4.64
N ILE A 34 11.31 -8.40 -4.67
CA ILE A 34 10.76 -7.72 -5.85
C ILE A 34 11.77 -7.73 -7.01
N ARG A 35 13.05 -7.43 -6.74
CA ARG A 35 14.10 -7.46 -7.77
C ARG A 35 14.31 -8.87 -8.32
N SER A 36 14.27 -9.90 -7.47
CA SER A 36 14.32 -11.30 -7.89
C SER A 36 13.14 -11.66 -8.79
N ALA A 37 11.91 -11.29 -8.40
CA ALA A 37 10.72 -11.49 -9.24
C ALA A 37 10.81 -10.75 -10.58
N ALA A 38 11.34 -9.52 -10.60
CA ALA A 38 11.60 -8.78 -11.83
C ALA A 38 12.62 -9.49 -12.74
N GLY A 39 13.66 -10.08 -12.15
CA GLY A 39 14.62 -10.92 -12.89
C GLY A 39 13.95 -12.11 -13.56
N ARG A 40 13.08 -12.82 -12.85
CA ARG A 40 12.30 -13.94 -13.41
C ARG A 40 11.38 -13.48 -14.55
N ILE A 41 10.66 -12.38 -14.39
CA ILE A 41 9.82 -11.82 -15.46
C ILE A 41 10.66 -11.54 -16.72
N ARG A 42 11.90 -11.07 -16.55
CA ARG A 42 12.81 -10.79 -17.68
C ARG A 42 13.30 -12.06 -18.37
N VAL A 43 13.69 -13.08 -17.61
CA VAL A 43 14.30 -14.32 -18.13
C VAL A 43 13.22 -15.28 -18.61
N ASP A 44 12.32 -15.69 -17.71
CA ASP A 44 11.30 -16.71 -17.98
C ASP A 44 10.20 -16.16 -18.90
N GLY A 45 9.91 -14.87 -18.78
CA GLY A 45 8.94 -14.17 -19.61
C GLY A 45 9.48 -13.69 -20.96
N ARG A 46 10.68 -14.07 -21.40
CA ARG A 46 11.30 -13.55 -22.63
C ARG A 46 10.35 -13.62 -23.84
N ASN A 47 9.66 -14.73 -24.01
CA ASN A 47 8.75 -15.00 -25.13
C ASN A 47 7.28 -14.63 -24.84
N PHE A 48 6.99 -14.08 -23.67
CA PHE A 48 5.62 -13.72 -23.29
C PHE A 48 5.23 -12.36 -23.85
N SER A 49 3.93 -12.22 -24.14
CA SER A 49 3.35 -10.93 -24.51
C SER A 49 3.48 -9.90 -23.36
N ILE A 50 3.42 -8.61 -23.70
CA ILE A 50 3.39 -7.54 -22.68
C ILE A 50 2.19 -7.75 -21.71
N SER A 51 1.06 -8.22 -22.23
CA SER A 51 -0.13 -8.52 -21.42
C SER A 51 0.16 -9.60 -20.37
N ASP A 52 0.83 -10.68 -20.76
CA ASP A 52 1.12 -11.79 -19.84
C ASP A 52 2.19 -11.40 -18.82
N LYS A 53 3.23 -10.67 -19.23
CA LYS A 53 4.20 -10.07 -18.30
C LYS A 53 3.54 -9.15 -17.29
N ARG A 54 2.49 -8.38 -17.68
CA ARG A 54 1.69 -7.58 -16.73
C ARG A 54 0.94 -8.44 -15.72
N LYS A 55 0.38 -9.60 -16.13
CA LYS A 55 -0.26 -10.55 -15.21
C LYS A 55 0.76 -11.09 -14.20
N LEU A 56 1.96 -11.51 -14.67
CA LEU A 56 3.05 -11.94 -13.79
C LEU A 56 3.48 -10.84 -12.83
N PHE A 57 3.65 -9.61 -13.30
CA PHE A 57 3.96 -8.45 -12.46
C PHE A 57 2.88 -8.25 -11.38
N SER A 58 1.61 -8.35 -11.76
CA SER A 58 0.50 -8.17 -10.82
C SER A 58 0.47 -9.28 -9.76
N GLY A 59 0.67 -10.53 -10.15
CA GLY A 59 0.69 -11.65 -9.21
C GLY A 59 1.93 -11.67 -8.32
N TRP A 60 3.11 -11.53 -8.90
CA TRP A 60 4.35 -11.69 -8.17
C TRP A 60 4.80 -10.43 -7.44
N ILE A 61 4.81 -9.27 -8.11
CA ILE A 61 5.35 -8.03 -7.52
C ILE A 61 4.29 -7.29 -6.70
N LEU A 62 3.11 -7.03 -7.28
CA LEU A 62 2.04 -6.37 -6.51
C LEU A 62 1.52 -7.28 -5.39
N GLY A 63 1.52 -8.60 -5.61
CA GLY A 63 1.19 -9.59 -4.57
C GLY A 63 2.11 -9.48 -3.36
N LEU A 64 3.44 -9.40 -3.55
CA LEU A 64 4.41 -9.22 -2.48
C LEU A 64 4.18 -7.93 -1.68
N ILE A 65 3.87 -6.81 -2.36
CA ILE A 65 3.64 -5.53 -1.70
C ILE A 65 2.31 -5.53 -0.93
N ASN A 66 1.27 -6.14 -1.50
CA ASN A 66 -0.07 -6.14 -0.93
C ASN A 66 -0.25 -7.13 0.22
N SER A 67 0.52 -8.24 0.26
CA SER A 67 0.31 -9.33 1.21
C SER A 67 0.27 -8.86 2.67
N ASN A 68 1.14 -7.96 3.06
CA ASN A 68 1.19 -7.38 4.40
C ASN A 68 1.27 -5.84 4.37
N GLY A 69 0.83 -5.23 3.26
CA GLY A 69 0.98 -3.81 3.00
C GLY A 69 0.39 -2.90 4.07
N LEU A 70 -0.72 -3.32 4.69
CA LEU A 70 -1.35 -2.56 5.78
C LEU A 70 -0.46 -2.42 7.01
N ALA A 71 0.39 -3.40 7.29
CA ALA A 71 1.26 -3.38 8.47
C ALA A 71 2.36 -2.31 8.38
N TYR A 72 2.97 -2.13 7.20
CA TYR A 72 4.16 -1.29 7.06
C TYR A 72 3.96 -0.03 6.18
N LEU A 73 3.18 -0.11 5.09
CA LEU A 73 3.04 1.02 4.15
C LEU A 73 2.53 2.32 4.79
N PRO A 74 1.54 2.31 5.72
CA PRO A 74 1.03 3.55 6.32
C PRO A 74 2.10 4.34 7.05
N SER A 75 2.96 3.65 7.81
CA SER A 75 4.00 4.23 8.67
C SER A 75 5.41 4.22 8.05
N ALA A 76 5.56 3.66 6.84
CA ALA A 76 6.83 3.69 6.11
C ALA A 76 7.27 5.13 5.80
N THR A 77 8.57 5.38 5.94
CA THR A 77 9.18 6.68 5.63
C THR A 77 9.17 6.95 4.12
N LYS A 78 9.35 8.21 3.74
CA LYS A 78 9.46 8.60 2.32
C LYS A 78 10.62 7.87 1.61
N SER A 79 11.74 7.68 2.30
CA SER A 79 12.89 6.94 1.76
C SER A 79 12.53 5.47 1.49
N GLU A 80 11.89 4.79 2.44
CA GLU A 80 11.47 3.40 2.30
C GLU A 80 10.44 3.21 1.16
N LEU A 81 9.49 4.15 1.01
CA LEU A 81 8.56 4.13 -0.12
C LEU A 81 9.25 4.37 -1.47
N SER A 82 10.28 5.24 -1.50
CA SER A 82 11.13 5.47 -2.69
C SER A 82 11.92 4.23 -3.08
N ASP A 83 12.48 3.52 -2.10
CA ASP A 83 13.22 2.27 -2.33
C ASP A 83 12.31 1.19 -2.92
N LEU A 84 11.09 1.05 -2.38
CA LEU A 84 10.06 0.15 -2.93
C LEU A 84 9.66 0.54 -4.35
N GLN A 85 9.48 1.83 -4.62
CA GLN A 85 9.15 2.31 -5.97
C GLN A 85 10.29 2.01 -6.94
N THR A 86 11.54 2.17 -6.51
CA THR A 86 12.72 1.86 -7.32
C THR A 86 12.80 0.35 -7.63
N ALA A 87 12.52 -0.50 -6.64
CA ALA A 87 12.46 -1.95 -6.85
C ALA A 87 11.31 -2.32 -7.80
N MET A 88 10.15 -1.71 -7.65
CA MET A 88 8.99 -1.94 -8.53
C MET A 88 9.26 -1.47 -9.96
N ASN A 89 10.01 -0.38 -10.14
CA ASN A 89 10.42 0.09 -11.46
C ASN A 89 11.31 -0.92 -12.22
N ALA A 90 12.08 -1.76 -11.50
CA ALA A 90 12.80 -2.86 -12.14
C ALA A 90 11.85 -3.88 -12.79
N GLY A 91 10.72 -4.17 -12.15
CA GLY A 91 9.68 -5.03 -12.72
C GLY A 91 9.00 -4.40 -13.94
N ILE A 92 8.75 -3.09 -13.93
CA ILE A 92 8.19 -2.37 -15.08
C ILE A 92 9.15 -2.44 -16.27
N ARG A 93 10.45 -2.25 -16.05
CA ARG A 93 11.47 -2.43 -17.09
C ARG A 93 11.51 -3.87 -17.63
N ALA A 94 11.29 -4.86 -16.78
CA ALA A 94 11.25 -6.27 -17.21
C ALA A 94 10.04 -6.56 -18.13
N ILE A 95 8.88 -5.93 -17.92
CA ILE A 95 7.69 -6.07 -18.78
C ILE A 95 8.01 -5.65 -20.21
N ILE A 96 8.62 -4.48 -20.38
CA ILE A 96 8.86 -3.88 -21.72
C ILE A 96 10.23 -4.22 -22.28
N GLY A 97 11.07 -4.97 -21.54
CA GLY A 97 12.38 -5.43 -22.03
C GLY A 97 13.48 -4.37 -22.07
N ILE A 98 13.31 -3.19 -21.46
CA ILE A 98 14.33 -2.14 -21.48
C ILE A 98 15.42 -2.34 -20.44
N PRO A 99 16.66 -1.88 -20.73
CA PRO A 99 17.79 -2.01 -19.81
C PRO A 99 17.61 -1.12 -18.56
N ARG A 100 18.43 -1.41 -17.53
CA ARG A 100 18.46 -0.62 -16.29
C ARG A 100 18.92 0.83 -16.53
N PHE A 101 19.90 0.96 -17.39
CA PHE A 101 20.52 2.24 -17.75
C PHE A 101 19.92 2.70 -19.08
N GLY A 102 19.35 3.88 -19.12
CA GLY A 102 18.73 4.50 -20.29
C GLY A 102 17.81 5.64 -19.88
N PHE A 103 17.66 6.63 -20.74
CA PHE A 103 16.86 7.83 -20.53
C PHE A 103 15.36 7.54 -20.76
N TYR A 104 14.78 6.62 -19.96
CA TYR A 104 13.37 6.28 -20.05
C TYR A 104 12.59 6.85 -18.88
N ASN A 105 11.51 7.59 -19.15
CA ASN A 105 10.60 8.02 -18.11
C ASN A 105 9.70 6.84 -17.68
N ILE A 106 10.14 6.15 -16.62
CA ILE A 106 9.42 4.97 -16.11
C ILE A 106 8.03 5.34 -15.56
N SER A 107 7.84 6.58 -15.10
CA SER A 107 6.52 7.04 -14.64
C SER A 107 5.50 7.06 -15.77
N ASP A 108 5.87 7.52 -16.96
CA ASP A 108 4.97 7.54 -18.12
C ASP A 108 4.69 6.15 -18.65
N ILE A 109 5.71 5.29 -18.67
CA ILE A 109 5.55 3.87 -19.03
C ILE A 109 4.59 3.19 -18.05
N ARG A 110 4.75 3.43 -16.76
CA ARG A 110 3.86 2.90 -15.72
C ARG A 110 2.41 3.32 -15.95
N LYS A 111 2.16 4.60 -16.27
CA LYS A 111 0.83 5.12 -16.60
C LYS A 111 0.25 4.44 -17.84
N LYS A 112 1.03 4.33 -18.93
CA LYS A 112 0.61 3.63 -20.18
C LYS A 112 0.26 2.16 -19.93
N LEU A 113 0.96 1.51 -19.02
CA LEU A 113 0.67 0.13 -18.61
C LEU A 113 -0.47 0.03 -17.57
N HIS A 114 -1.07 1.14 -17.16
CA HIS A 114 -2.10 1.21 -16.10
C HIS A 114 -1.69 0.50 -14.81
N LEU A 115 -0.41 0.65 -14.41
CA LEU A 115 0.12 0.09 -13.19
C LEU A 115 0.12 1.15 -12.08
N PRO A 116 -0.22 0.77 -10.82
CA PRO A 116 -0.20 1.70 -9.69
C PRO A 116 1.24 2.08 -9.30
N SER A 117 1.42 3.23 -8.65
CA SER A 117 2.62 3.53 -7.87
C SER A 117 2.54 2.89 -6.48
N VAL A 118 3.66 2.87 -5.75
CA VAL A 118 3.68 2.44 -4.34
C VAL A 118 2.77 3.33 -3.49
N GLU A 119 2.74 4.64 -3.77
CA GLU A 119 1.86 5.57 -3.08
C GLU A 119 0.38 5.29 -3.36
N ASP A 120 0.02 4.93 -4.61
CA ASP A 120 -1.35 4.53 -4.95
C ASP A 120 -1.76 3.24 -4.24
N LEU A 121 -0.83 2.28 -4.11
CA LEU A 121 -1.06 1.04 -3.36
C LEU A 121 -1.28 1.34 -1.87
N LYS A 122 -0.45 2.20 -1.27
CA LYS A 122 -0.62 2.66 0.11
C LYS A 122 -2.00 3.28 0.30
N ARG A 123 -2.38 4.25 -0.54
CA ARG A 123 -3.69 4.92 -0.46
C ARG A 123 -4.84 3.92 -0.58
N ARG A 124 -4.77 2.98 -1.52
CA ARG A 124 -5.80 1.95 -1.70
C ARG A 124 -5.97 1.08 -0.45
N ILE A 125 -4.87 0.54 0.06
CA ILE A 125 -4.89 -0.38 1.20
C ILE A 125 -5.45 0.32 2.43
N VAL A 126 -4.97 1.53 2.73
CA VAL A 126 -5.41 2.31 3.89
C VAL A 126 -6.88 2.74 3.75
N SER A 127 -7.30 3.15 2.54
CA SER A 127 -8.70 3.56 2.30
C SER A 127 -9.68 2.40 2.41
N ILE A 128 -9.33 1.21 1.92
CA ILE A 128 -10.16 0.00 2.06
C ILE A 128 -10.30 -0.38 3.52
N GLU A 129 -9.22 -0.33 4.29
CA GLU A 129 -9.25 -0.67 5.70
C GLU A 129 -10.00 0.40 6.53
N ALA A 130 -9.81 1.67 6.20
CA ALA A 130 -10.58 2.76 6.80
C ALA A 130 -12.07 2.56 6.59
N TRP A 131 -12.49 2.22 5.37
CA TRP A 131 -13.88 1.94 5.09
C TRP A 131 -14.38 0.73 5.87
N LYS A 132 -13.65 -0.39 5.90
CA LYS A 132 -14.03 -1.58 6.67
C LYS A 132 -14.28 -1.26 8.14
N ARG A 133 -13.34 -0.58 8.78
CA ARG A 133 -13.44 -0.32 10.23
C ARG A 133 -14.47 0.74 10.56
N LEU A 134 -14.47 1.85 9.83
CA LEU A 134 -15.26 3.02 10.19
C LEU A 134 -16.70 2.95 9.66
N ALA A 135 -16.95 2.29 8.53
CA ALA A 135 -18.30 2.05 8.02
C ALA A 135 -19.04 0.97 8.82
N PHE A 136 -18.37 -0.16 9.14
CA PHE A 136 -19.01 -1.26 9.88
C PHE A 136 -19.26 -0.93 11.36
N HIS A 137 -18.39 -0.14 12.01
CA HIS A 137 -18.56 0.19 13.43
C HIS A 137 -19.51 1.35 13.68
N ASN A 138 -20.19 1.86 12.64
CA ASN A 138 -21.16 2.97 12.75
C ASN A 138 -20.62 4.24 13.45
N GLU A 139 -19.31 4.33 13.70
CA GLU A 139 -18.70 5.48 14.38
C GLU A 139 -18.97 6.78 13.62
N ALA A 140 -19.01 6.72 12.29
CA ALA A 140 -19.29 7.86 11.44
C ALA A 140 -20.78 8.27 11.46
N HIS A 141 -21.69 7.37 11.82
CA HIS A 141 -23.15 7.61 11.85
C HIS A 141 -23.66 7.97 13.25
N ASN A 142 -22.98 7.51 14.32
CA ASN A 142 -23.43 7.66 15.71
C ASN A 142 -22.93 8.92 16.42
N CYS A 143 -22.36 9.88 15.69
CA CYS A 143 -21.96 11.15 16.29
C CYS A 143 -23.19 11.94 16.79
N THR A 144 -23.38 12.05 18.09
CA THR A 144 -24.40 12.93 18.73
C THR A 144 -23.91 14.39 18.72
N GLY A 145 -24.77 15.34 18.38
CA GLY A 145 -24.41 16.77 18.36
C GLY A 145 -24.98 17.53 17.15
N PRO A 146 -24.78 18.86 17.03
CA PRO A 146 -25.35 19.66 15.97
C PRO A 146 -24.90 19.25 14.57
N THR A 147 -25.79 19.41 13.59
CA THR A 147 -25.53 19.00 12.19
C THR A 147 -24.63 19.99 11.50
N THR A 148 -23.32 19.80 11.61
CA THR A 148 -22.29 20.59 10.91
C THR A 148 -22.06 20.11 9.48
N ARG A 149 -21.40 20.93 8.63
CA ARG A 149 -20.98 20.54 7.27
C ARG A 149 -20.04 19.31 7.31
N ALA A 150 -19.17 19.22 8.31
CA ALA A 150 -18.28 18.07 8.50
C ALA A 150 -19.08 16.79 8.73
N ARG A 151 -20.12 16.85 9.55
CA ARG A 151 -21.00 15.72 9.86
C ARG A 151 -21.83 15.28 8.66
N LYS A 152 -22.38 16.22 7.86
CA LYS A 152 -23.06 15.88 6.60
C LYS A 152 -22.16 15.08 5.65
N ASN A 153 -20.86 15.33 5.65
CA ASN A 153 -19.87 14.62 4.85
C ASN A 153 -19.25 13.40 5.55
N LEU A 154 -19.81 12.95 6.69
CA LEU A 154 -19.31 11.84 7.49
C LEU A 154 -17.80 11.95 7.79
N LYS A 155 -17.34 13.16 8.15
CA LYS A 155 -15.97 13.42 8.57
C LYS A 155 -15.81 13.16 10.06
N LEU A 156 -14.71 12.47 10.42
CA LEU A 156 -14.32 12.19 11.80
C LEU A 156 -13.22 13.17 12.26
N PRO A 157 -13.15 13.48 13.57
CA PRO A 157 -12.06 14.27 14.12
C PRO A 157 -10.72 13.54 13.90
N LEU A 158 -9.66 14.30 13.64
CA LEU A 158 -8.33 13.73 13.49
C LEU A 158 -7.78 13.33 14.85
N PRO A 159 -7.21 12.12 14.99
CA PRO A 159 -6.56 11.71 16.22
C PRO A 159 -5.31 12.57 16.50
N ASP A 160 -5.03 12.84 17.77
CA ASP A 160 -3.78 13.49 18.17
C ASP A 160 -2.60 12.54 17.91
N GLN A 161 -1.67 12.98 17.08
CA GLN A 161 -0.52 12.15 16.63
C GLN A 161 0.77 12.72 17.20
N ARG A 162 1.11 12.31 18.42
CA ARG A 162 2.40 12.69 19.04
C ARG A 162 3.40 11.55 18.92
N GLY A 163 4.61 11.85 18.38
CA GLY A 163 5.71 10.92 18.25
C GLY A 163 5.57 9.86 17.15
N HIS A 164 6.58 8.98 17.05
CA HIS A 164 6.64 7.94 16.01
C HIS A 164 5.54 6.87 16.19
N ARG A 165 5.26 6.47 17.43
CA ARG A 165 4.22 5.47 17.76
C ARG A 165 2.81 5.96 17.40
N GLY A 166 2.52 7.25 17.54
CA GLY A 166 1.24 7.83 17.14
C GLY A 166 1.00 7.83 15.62
N LYS A 167 2.04 7.57 14.82
CA LYS A 167 1.96 7.45 13.35
C LYS A 167 1.74 6.01 12.86
N MET A 168 1.43 5.08 13.74
CA MET A 168 1.13 3.69 13.38
C MET A 168 -0.20 3.57 12.61
N THR A 169 -0.45 2.40 12.04
CA THR A 169 -1.53 2.15 11.06
C THR A 169 -2.89 2.76 11.42
N ILE A 170 -3.33 2.67 12.67
CA ILE A 170 -4.66 3.15 13.11
C ILE A 170 -4.82 4.66 12.91
N SER A 171 -3.78 5.45 13.20
CA SER A 171 -3.81 6.91 13.04
C SER A 171 -3.95 7.38 11.59
N HIS A 172 -3.63 6.52 10.61
CA HIS A 172 -3.78 6.82 9.19
C HIS A 172 -5.20 6.55 8.65
N LEU A 173 -6.03 5.79 9.38
CA LEU A 173 -7.36 5.41 8.92
C LEU A 173 -8.32 6.61 8.86
N THR A 174 -8.33 7.46 9.90
CA THR A 174 -9.21 8.63 9.94
C THR A 174 -8.93 9.64 8.81
N PRO A 175 -7.68 10.04 8.53
CA PRO A 175 -7.38 10.88 7.37
C PRO A 175 -7.80 10.22 6.04
N ALA A 176 -7.55 8.91 5.88
CA ALA A 176 -7.95 8.19 4.69
C ALA A 176 -9.47 8.15 4.52
N TRP A 177 -10.22 7.88 5.58
CA TRP A 177 -11.68 7.96 5.59
C TRP A 177 -12.17 9.36 5.22
N ASN A 178 -11.62 10.42 5.84
CA ASN A 178 -12.05 11.79 5.58
C ASN A 178 -11.84 12.20 4.11
N ASN A 179 -10.84 11.66 3.44
CA ASN A 179 -10.53 11.91 2.04
C ASN A 179 -11.38 11.08 1.05
N LEU A 180 -12.14 10.08 1.53
CA LEU A 180 -13.02 9.31 0.66
C LEU A 180 -14.23 10.16 0.23
N PRO A 181 -14.65 10.05 -1.05
CA PRO A 181 -15.91 10.63 -1.53
C PRO A 181 -17.11 10.10 -0.74
N LEU A 182 -18.13 10.95 -0.56
CA LEU A 182 -19.34 10.58 0.17
C LEU A 182 -20.07 9.38 -0.46
N SER A 183 -20.01 9.26 -1.78
CA SER A 183 -20.57 8.11 -2.52
C SER A 183 -19.97 6.78 -2.07
N ILE A 184 -18.64 6.74 -1.86
CA ILE A 184 -17.95 5.53 -1.39
C ILE A 184 -18.24 5.25 0.08
N LYS A 185 -18.32 6.29 0.92
CA LYS A 185 -18.65 6.15 2.35
C LYS A 185 -20.01 5.52 2.60
N LYS A 186 -20.99 5.76 1.70
CA LYS A 186 -22.36 5.25 1.79
C LYS A 186 -22.56 3.89 1.13
N MET A 187 -21.54 3.29 0.53
CA MET A 187 -21.64 1.96 -0.06
C MET A 187 -21.78 0.89 1.00
N GLU A 188 -22.60 -0.11 0.75
CA GLU A 188 -22.83 -1.24 1.65
C GLU A 188 -21.93 -2.45 1.31
N SER A 189 -21.56 -2.60 0.04
CA SER A 189 -20.77 -3.74 -0.43
C SER A 189 -19.28 -3.43 -0.50
N ILE A 190 -18.47 -4.23 0.22
CA ILE A 190 -17.02 -4.12 0.19
C ILE A 190 -16.43 -4.39 -1.21
N SER A 191 -17.07 -5.26 -2.01
CA SER A 191 -16.64 -5.55 -3.37
C SER A 191 -16.74 -4.31 -4.25
N ASN A 192 -17.86 -3.58 -4.17
CA ASN A 192 -18.06 -2.33 -4.87
C ASN A 192 -17.08 -1.25 -4.42
N VAL A 193 -16.86 -1.14 -3.10
CA VAL A 193 -15.88 -0.20 -2.53
C VAL A 193 -14.48 -0.45 -3.05
N LYS A 194 -14.02 -1.71 -3.10
CA LYS A 194 -12.71 -2.06 -3.66
C LYS A 194 -12.56 -1.65 -5.12
N ILE A 195 -13.61 -1.85 -5.93
CA ILE A 195 -13.62 -1.46 -7.34
C ILE A 195 -13.51 0.06 -7.49
N HIS A 196 -14.30 0.83 -6.73
CA HIS A 196 -14.31 2.29 -6.79
C HIS A 196 -13.01 2.90 -6.25
N ILE A 197 -12.48 2.39 -5.15
CA ILE A 197 -11.19 2.83 -4.61
C ILE A 197 -10.07 2.51 -5.61
N LYS A 198 -10.12 1.34 -6.28
CA LYS A 198 -9.15 1.02 -7.34
C LYS A 198 -9.21 2.04 -8.47
N LYS A 199 -10.38 2.42 -8.96
CA LYS A 199 -10.55 3.43 -10.01
C LYS A 199 -10.04 4.80 -9.56
N LEU A 200 -10.32 5.21 -8.32
CA LEU A 200 -9.92 6.51 -7.78
C LEU A 200 -8.39 6.71 -7.75
N PHE A 201 -7.60 5.66 -7.57
CA PHE A 201 -6.13 5.72 -7.42
C PHE A 201 -5.37 5.01 -8.57
N THR A 202 -5.96 4.81 -9.74
CA THR A 202 -5.30 4.20 -10.91
C THR A 202 -5.26 5.14 -12.13
N MET A 203 -5.76 6.37 -11.98
CA MET A 203 -5.68 7.38 -13.04
C MET A 203 -4.27 7.91 -13.21
#